data_846f01f37ce6c38e24eac9450322a891
#
_entry.id   846f01f37ce6c38e24eac9450322a891
#
_cell.length_a   1.000
_cell.length_b   1.000
_cell.length_c   1.000
_cell.angle_alpha   90.00
_cell.angle_beta   90.00
_cell.angle_gamma   90.00
#
_symmetry.space_group_name_H-M   'P 1'
#
loop_
_entity.id
_entity.type
_entity.pdbx_description
1 polymer ?
#
loop_
_entity_poly.entity_id
_entity_poly.type
_entity_poly.pdbx_seq_one_letter_code
_entity_poly.pdbx_strand_id
1 'polypeptide(L)'
;MQARKITEQVYWMGAVDWDRRMFDALIPLPDGTSYNSYLVQGSEKTVLLDTVDPPMEEELLDKLEDVQKIDYLVSHHAEQDHSGTLPAVLEMFPEAQVVCTPKAKGMLVDLLKLPEDSILAVEDGDSLSLGDKNLKFLHTPWVHWPETMVSYLEEDKILFSCDFFGSHIATSDLFVNDKARVYEAAKRYFAEIMMPFRNQIAKNLDKLKDLDIQMIAPSHGQIYPDPSFIMEAYKDWVHSEPRNTVVLPYVSMHGSTRVMVDHLVASLVEQGVRVEQFNLEVTDIGKLAIALVDAGTIVLGTPTMHAGPHPYAAYCAMLANV
;
A
#
# COMPACT_ATOMS: atom_id res chain seq x y z
N MET A 1 13.95 -0.81 17.43
CA MET A 1 12.66 -0.94 18.20
C MET A 1 12.46 -2.42 18.50
N GLN A 2 11.88 -2.81 19.64
CA GLN A 2 11.68 -4.24 19.94
C GLN A 2 10.48 -4.82 19.18
N ALA A 3 10.44 -6.16 19.02
CA ALA A 3 9.28 -6.89 18.52
C ALA A 3 8.03 -6.57 19.36
N ARG A 4 6.86 -6.41 18.73
CA ARG A 4 5.63 -5.98 19.41
C ARG A 4 4.54 -7.04 19.25
N LYS A 5 4.00 -7.49 20.38
CA LYS A 5 2.97 -8.53 20.41
C LYS A 5 1.63 -8.00 19.86
N ILE A 6 1.02 -8.75 18.93
CA ILE A 6 -0.31 -8.50 18.36
C ILE A 6 -1.32 -9.44 19.05
N THR A 7 -1.06 -10.77 19.00
CA THR A 7 -1.79 -11.81 19.73
C THR A 7 -0.81 -12.69 20.51
N GLU A 8 -1.25 -13.79 21.12
CA GLU A 8 -0.36 -14.68 21.87
C GLU A 8 0.79 -15.25 21.02
N GLN A 9 0.56 -15.44 19.71
CA GLN A 9 1.50 -16.10 18.80
C GLN A 9 1.83 -15.28 17.56
N VAL A 10 1.36 -14.02 17.49
CA VAL A 10 1.61 -13.11 16.36
C VAL A 10 2.33 -11.85 16.83
N TYR A 11 3.43 -11.51 16.18
CA TYR A 11 4.28 -10.38 16.54
C TYR A 11 4.54 -9.50 15.32
N TRP A 12 4.56 -8.20 15.53
CA TRP A 12 5.05 -7.23 14.57
C TRP A 12 6.59 -7.12 14.69
N MET A 13 7.26 -7.31 13.56
CA MET A 13 8.72 -7.29 13.45
C MET A 13 9.24 -6.14 12.58
N GLY A 14 8.33 -5.37 11.99
CA GLY A 14 8.63 -4.33 11.00
C GLY A 14 9.45 -3.15 11.51
N ALA A 15 9.65 -2.16 10.66
CA ALA A 15 10.37 -0.92 10.93
C ALA A 15 9.52 0.31 10.62
N VAL A 16 9.83 1.44 11.27
CA VAL A 16 9.16 2.73 11.02
C VAL A 16 10.19 3.73 10.48
N ASP A 17 10.02 4.14 9.25
CA ASP A 17 10.86 5.15 8.60
C ASP A 17 10.22 6.54 8.74
N TRP A 18 10.65 7.23 9.80
CA TRP A 18 10.16 8.57 10.16
C TRP A 18 10.60 9.66 9.16
N ASP A 19 11.69 9.40 8.45
CA ASP A 19 12.37 10.41 7.62
C ASP A 19 12.20 10.16 6.11
N ARG A 20 11.54 9.07 5.70
CA ARG A 20 11.21 8.84 4.30
C ARG A 20 10.27 9.92 3.79
N ARG A 21 10.67 10.64 2.73
CA ARG A 21 9.89 11.75 2.15
C ARG A 21 9.48 11.51 0.70
N MET A 22 10.02 10.49 0.09
CA MET A 22 9.74 10.15 -1.30
C MET A 22 9.81 8.64 -1.48
N PHE A 23 8.81 8.05 -2.10
CA PHE A 23 8.79 6.65 -2.51
C PHE A 23 8.89 6.60 -4.05
N ASP A 24 9.61 5.63 -4.62
CA ASP A 24 9.83 5.44 -6.06
C ASP A 24 10.27 6.72 -6.82
N ALA A 25 10.94 7.63 -6.15
CA ALA A 25 11.33 8.94 -6.69
C ALA A 25 10.14 9.76 -7.27
N LEU A 26 8.91 9.41 -6.93
CA LEU A 26 7.68 9.98 -7.50
C LEU A 26 6.63 10.32 -6.43
N ILE A 27 6.43 9.48 -5.44
CA ILE A 27 5.33 9.54 -4.47
C ILE A 27 5.77 10.28 -3.21
N PRO A 28 5.23 11.49 -2.92
CA PRO A 28 5.58 12.21 -1.71
C PRO A 28 5.02 11.56 -0.45
N LEU A 29 5.85 11.39 0.57
CA LEU A 29 5.50 10.82 1.87
C LEU A 29 5.60 11.89 2.97
N PRO A 30 4.61 12.78 3.12
CA PRO A 30 4.68 13.86 4.10
C PRO A 30 4.77 13.36 5.54
N ASP A 31 4.19 12.20 5.83
CA ASP A 31 4.11 11.58 7.15
C ASP A 31 5.07 10.41 7.37
N GLY A 32 6.07 10.20 6.47
CA GLY A 32 6.93 9.03 6.52
C GLY A 32 6.20 7.73 6.12
N THR A 33 6.75 6.58 6.53
CA THR A 33 6.12 5.28 6.28
C THR A 33 6.50 4.25 7.35
N SER A 34 5.94 3.05 7.26
CA SER A 34 6.41 1.85 7.94
C SER A 34 6.51 0.70 6.95
N TYR A 35 7.40 -0.24 7.23
CA TYR A 35 7.54 -1.51 6.54
C TYR A 35 7.19 -2.60 7.54
N ASN A 36 6.02 -3.19 7.41
CA ASN A 36 5.52 -4.14 8.39
C ASN A 36 5.89 -5.56 7.98
N SER A 37 6.57 -6.25 8.86
CA SER A 37 6.85 -7.68 8.82
C SER A 37 6.18 -8.32 10.02
N TYR A 38 5.71 -9.57 9.88
CA TYR A 38 4.97 -10.25 10.93
C TYR A 38 5.52 -11.64 11.18
N LEU A 39 5.74 -12.00 12.45
CA LEU A 39 6.12 -13.35 12.85
C LEU A 39 4.90 -14.07 13.42
N VAL A 40 4.59 -15.24 12.88
CA VAL A 40 3.57 -16.14 13.42
C VAL A 40 4.23 -17.41 13.93
N GLN A 41 4.03 -17.71 15.21
CA GLN A 41 4.56 -18.89 15.88
C GLN A 41 3.44 -19.91 16.09
N GLY A 42 3.39 -20.94 15.25
CA GLY A 42 2.52 -22.09 15.49
C GLY A 42 3.18 -23.09 16.45
N SER A 43 2.45 -24.15 16.81
CA SER A 43 2.96 -25.19 17.70
C SER A 43 4.08 -26.07 17.09
N GLU A 44 4.19 -26.11 15.74
CA GLU A 44 5.18 -26.94 15.04
C GLU A 44 6.09 -26.12 14.12
N LYS A 45 5.62 -25.00 13.59
CA LYS A 45 6.31 -24.19 12.59
C LYS A 45 6.20 -22.71 12.90
N THR A 46 7.26 -21.97 12.55
CA THR A 46 7.32 -20.51 12.63
C THR A 46 7.43 -19.93 11.23
N VAL A 47 6.63 -18.91 10.92
CA VAL A 47 6.65 -18.20 9.66
C VAL A 47 6.88 -16.70 9.86
N LEU A 48 7.75 -16.11 9.04
CA LEU A 48 7.87 -14.67 8.86
C LEU A 48 7.14 -14.26 7.59
N LEU A 49 6.31 -13.22 7.68
CA LEU A 49 5.51 -12.69 6.58
C LEU A 49 6.08 -11.35 6.15
N ASP A 50 6.53 -11.25 4.91
CA ASP A 50 7.27 -10.16 4.32
C ASP A 50 8.52 -9.73 5.13
N THR A 51 9.33 -8.87 4.56
CA THR A 51 10.47 -8.24 5.19
C THR A 51 10.32 -6.72 5.16
N VAL A 52 11.41 -5.98 5.23
CA VAL A 52 11.43 -4.52 5.22
C VAL A 52 12.30 -4.00 4.08
N ASP A 53 12.16 -2.72 3.75
CA ASP A 53 13.06 -2.03 2.81
C ASP A 53 14.52 -2.17 3.26
N PRO A 54 15.47 -2.47 2.38
CA PRO A 54 16.89 -2.66 2.72
C PRO A 54 17.51 -1.60 3.65
N PRO A 55 17.19 -0.30 3.56
CA PRO A 55 17.68 0.67 4.53
C PRO A 55 17.26 0.42 5.98
N MET A 56 16.21 -0.40 6.21
CA MET A 56 15.68 -0.77 7.54
C MET A 56 16.05 -2.20 7.95
N GLU A 57 16.92 -2.87 7.19
CA GLU A 57 17.34 -4.27 7.40
C GLU A 57 17.80 -4.54 8.82
N GLU A 58 18.70 -3.70 9.35
CA GLU A 58 19.26 -3.84 10.71
C GLU A 58 18.15 -3.90 11.78
N GLU A 59 17.10 -3.08 11.64
CA GLU A 59 15.98 -3.08 12.58
C GLU A 59 15.17 -4.40 12.57
N LEU A 60 15.05 -5.06 11.43
CA LEU A 60 14.40 -6.36 11.32
C LEU A 60 15.29 -7.46 11.92
N LEU A 61 16.58 -7.49 11.53
CA LEU A 61 17.51 -8.53 11.97
C LEU A 61 17.71 -8.50 13.49
N ASP A 62 17.83 -7.31 14.11
CA ASP A 62 17.89 -7.15 15.56
C ASP A 62 16.69 -7.80 16.28
N LYS A 63 15.48 -7.67 15.70
CA LYS A 63 14.27 -8.28 16.28
C LYS A 63 14.22 -9.79 16.09
N LEU A 64 14.95 -10.32 15.10
CA LEU A 64 15.02 -11.74 14.82
C LEU A 64 16.10 -12.46 15.64
N GLU A 65 17.00 -11.76 16.32
CA GLU A 65 18.09 -12.37 17.12
C GLU A 65 17.59 -13.37 18.17
N ASP A 66 16.44 -13.09 18.79
CA ASP A 66 15.84 -13.96 19.81
C ASP A 66 14.96 -15.08 19.22
N VAL A 67 14.75 -15.10 17.90
CA VAL A 67 13.95 -16.11 17.21
C VAL A 67 14.78 -17.35 16.95
N GLN A 68 14.39 -18.48 17.57
CA GLN A 68 15.18 -19.72 17.49
C GLN A 68 15.18 -20.36 16.11
N LYS A 69 14.08 -20.25 15.38
CA LYS A 69 13.89 -20.88 14.08
C LYS A 69 12.82 -20.17 13.27
N ILE A 70 13.04 -20.04 11.98
CA ILE A 70 12.02 -19.72 10.98
C ILE A 70 11.98 -20.88 10.01
N ASP A 71 10.80 -21.47 9.81
CA ASP A 71 10.59 -22.56 8.84
C ASP A 71 10.24 -22.02 7.46
N TYR A 72 9.48 -20.92 7.41
CA TYR A 72 9.01 -20.32 6.18
C TYR A 72 9.15 -18.80 6.19
N LEU A 73 9.51 -18.25 5.02
CA LEU A 73 9.52 -16.82 4.72
C LEU A 73 8.48 -16.56 3.63
N VAL A 74 7.33 -16.03 3.98
CA VAL A 74 6.30 -15.69 2.98
C VAL A 74 6.63 -14.34 2.37
N SER A 75 6.72 -14.28 1.05
CA SER A 75 6.80 -13.04 0.28
C SER A 75 5.46 -12.85 -0.45
N HIS A 76 4.65 -11.92 0.04
CA HIS A 76 3.37 -11.61 -0.57
C HIS A 76 3.54 -10.80 -1.86
N HIS A 77 4.64 -10.05 -1.95
CA HIS A 77 4.98 -9.14 -3.04
C HIS A 77 6.48 -9.16 -3.32
N ALA A 78 6.87 -9.01 -4.57
CA ALA A 78 8.28 -9.07 -4.98
C ALA A 78 8.98 -7.70 -4.97
N GLU A 79 8.27 -6.60 -4.68
CA GLU A 79 8.86 -5.27 -4.56
C GLU A 79 9.87 -5.21 -3.42
N GLN A 80 10.93 -4.42 -3.56
CA GLN A 80 12.09 -4.51 -2.68
C GLN A 80 11.83 -4.08 -1.24
N ASP A 81 10.86 -3.23 -1.00
CA ASP A 81 10.47 -2.80 0.34
C ASP A 81 9.71 -3.87 1.14
N HIS A 82 9.31 -4.97 0.50
CA HIS A 82 8.75 -6.18 1.11
C HIS A 82 9.70 -7.37 1.03
N SER A 83 10.49 -7.45 -0.04
CA SER A 83 11.30 -8.64 -0.35
C SER A 83 12.81 -8.41 -0.26
N GLY A 84 13.27 -7.15 -0.26
CA GLY A 84 14.69 -6.82 -0.43
C GLY A 84 15.60 -7.34 0.67
N THR A 85 15.08 -7.53 1.89
CA THR A 85 15.83 -8.08 3.04
C THR A 85 15.70 -9.61 3.15
N LEU A 86 14.95 -10.30 2.27
CA LEU A 86 14.88 -11.77 2.26
C LEU A 86 16.25 -12.46 2.24
N PRO A 87 17.24 -12.03 1.42
CA PRO A 87 18.55 -12.66 1.41
C PRO A 87 19.25 -12.63 2.78
N ALA A 88 19.19 -11.51 3.49
CA ALA A 88 19.82 -11.37 4.82
C ALA A 88 19.09 -12.24 5.86
N VAL A 89 17.78 -12.35 5.81
CA VAL A 89 17.02 -13.25 6.68
C VAL A 89 17.34 -14.72 6.37
N LEU A 90 17.53 -15.09 5.10
CA LEU A 90 17.97 -16.45 4.72
C LEU A 90 19.41 -16.76 5.16
N GLU A 91 20.31 -15.77 5.22
CA GLU A 91 21.65 -15.97 5.81
C GLU A 91 21.55 -16.29 7.30
N MET A 92 20.60 -15.66 8.02
CA MET A 92 20.36 -15.90 9.44
C MET A 92 19.62 -17.23 9.69
N PHE A 93 18.71 -17.62 8.79
CA PHE A 93 17.89 -18.83 8.86
C PHE A 93 18.00 -19.67 7.58
N PRO A 94 19.13 -20.33 7.33
CA PRO A 94 19.41 -21.01 6.05
C PRO A 94 18.52 -22.22 5.77
N GLU A 95 17.81 -22.74 6.76
CA GLU A 95 16.85 -23.83 6.60
C GLU A 95 15.43 -23.34 6.25
N ALA A 96 15.22 -22.03 6.26
CA ALA A 96 13.91 -21.46 5.94
C ALA A 96 13.62 -21.55 4.44
N GLN A 97 12.38 -21.88 4.10
CA GLN A 97 11.91 -21.94 2.71
C GLN A 97 11.08 -20.70 2.36
N VAL A 98 11.40 -20.05 1.25
CA VAL A 98 10.62 -18.90 0.77
C VAL A 98 9.31 -19.42 0.17
N VAL A 99 8.18 -18.81 0.54
CA VAL A 99 6.84 -19.14 0.05
C VAL A 99 6.27 -17.94 -0.68
N CYS A 100 5.87 -18.12 -1.93
CA CYS A 100 5.30 -17.04 -2.76
C CYS A 100 4.40 -17.59 -3.87
N THR A 101 3.78 -16.72 -4.67
CA THR A 101 3.04 -17.17 -5.86
C THR A 101 3.98 -17.71 -6.95
N PRO A 102 3.50 -18.58 -7.87
CA PRO A 102 4.31 -19.06 -8.99
C PRO A 102 4.92 -17.92 -9.82
N LYS A 103 4.21 -16.78 -9.94
CA LYS A 103 4.69 -15.62 -10.68
C LYS A 103 5.77 -14.85 -9.92
N ALA A 104 5.59 -14.67 -8.61
CA ALA A 104 6.60 -14.04 -7.75
C ALA A 104 7.90 -14.85 -7.71
N LYS A 105 7.84 -16.17 -7.77
CA LYS A 105 9.03 -17.04 -7.78
C LYS A 105 10.04 -16.59 -8.85
N GLY A 106 9.61 -16.43 -10.11
CA GLY A 106 10.49 -15.97 -11.18
C GLY A 106 11.06 -14.57 -10.92
N MET A 107 10.24 -13.68 -10.37
CA MET A 107 10.68 -12.31 -10.05
C MET A 107 11.71 -12.29 -8.90
N LEU A 108 11.51 -13.05 -7.83
CA LEU A 108 12.46 -13.15 -6.71
C LEU A 108 13.80 -13.75 -7.14
N VAL A 109 13.79 -14.76 -8.02
CA VAL A 109 15.02 -15.31 -8.63
C VAL A 109 15.75 -14.23 -9.44
N ASP A 110 15.02 -13.45 -10.22
CA ASP A 110 15.64 -12.42 -11.08
C ASP A 110 16.11 -11.20 -10.28
N LEU A 111 15.34 -10.71 -9.34
CA LEU A 111 15.63 -9.50 -8.57
C LEU A 111 16.64 -9.75 -7.46
N LEU A 112 16.46 -10.82 -6.67
CA LEU A 112 17.24 -11.08 -5.45
C LEU A 112 18.28 -12.17 -5.62
N LYS A 113 18.33 -12.85 -6.78
CA LYS A 113 19.23 -13.99 -7.07
C LYS A 113 19.05 -15.17 -6.11
N LEU A 114 17.83 -15.33 -5.59
CA LEU A 114 17.54 -16.48 -4.73
C LEU A 114 17.63 -17.80 -5.50
N PRO A 115 18.13 -18.87 -4.88
CA PRO A 115 18.11 -20.20 -5.48
C PRO A 115 16.68 -20.66 -5.76
N GLU A 116 16.40 -21.14 -6.95
CA GLU A 116 15.04 -21.55 -7.35
C GLU A 116 14.47 -22.68 -6.48
N ASP A 117 15.33 -23.55 -6.00
CA ASP A 117 14.99 -24.71 -5.14
C ASP A 117 14.70 -24.30 -3.69
N SER A 118 15.11 -23.11 -3.26
CA SER A 118 14.74 -22.55 -1.96
C SER A 118 13.31 -21.96 -1.93
N ILE A 119 12.62 -21.90 -3.08
CA ILE A 119 11.33 -21.23 -3.21
C ILE A 119 10.21 -22.23 -3.47
N LEU A 120 9.27 -22.31 -2.54
CA LEU A 120 8.00 -23.02 -2.64
C LEU A 120 6.94 -22.11 -3.27
N ALA A 121 6.43 -22.46 -4.42
CA ALA A 121 5.29 -21.79 -5.02
C ALA A 121 3.99 -22.37 -4.48
N VAL A 122 3.03 -21.48 -4.12
CA VAL A 122 1.69 -21.84 -3.63
C VAL A 122 0.62 -21.34 -4.58
N GLU A 123 -0.41 -22.17 -4.78
CA GLU A 123 -1.55 -21.83 -5.63
C GLU A 123 -2.62 -21.07 -4.83
N ASP A 124 -3.56 -20.46 -5.57
CA ASP A 124 -4.68 -19.72 -4.97
C ASP A 124 -5.59 -20.64 -4.16
N GLY A 125 -5.71 -20.38 -2.86
CA GLY A 125 -6.49 -21.20 -1.93
C GLY A 125 -5.69 -22.27 -1.19
N ASP A 126 -4.40 -22.45 -1.50
CA ASP A 126 -3.53 -23.34 -0.73
C ASP A 126 -3.42 -22.90 0.73
N SER A 127 -3.14 -23.86 1.61
CA SER A 127 -2.93 -23.62 3.02
C SER A 127 -1.65 -24.25 3.53
N LEU A 128 -0.97 -23.55 4.43
CA LEU A 128 0.23 -23.99 5.13
C LEU A 128 -0.09 -24.22 6.60
N SER A 129 0.05 -25.47 7.07
CA SER A 129 -0.13 -25.78 8.48
C SER A 129 1.09 -25.41 9.29
N LEU A 130 0.86 -24.74 10.43
CA LEU A 130 1.87 -24.37 11.43
C LEU A 130 1.73 -25.24 12.71
N GLY A 131 0.91 -26.31 12.63
CA GLY A 131 0.52 -27.17 13.74
C GLY A 131 -0.88 -26.83 14.24
N ASP A 132 -0.98 -25.91 15.19
CA ASP A 132 -2.25 -25.44 15.76
C ASP A 132 -2.86 -24.24 14.97
N LYS A 133 -2.23 -23.80 13.90
CA LYS A 133 -2.70 -22.70 13.05
C LYS A 133 -2.53 -23.04 11.57
N ASN A 134 -3.42 -22.46 10.75
CA ASN A 134 -3.38 -22.59 9.29
C ASN A 134 -3.31 -21.22 8.63
N LEU A 135 -2.33 -21.07 7.74
CA LEU A 135 -2.15 -19.87 6.95
C LEU A 135 -2.63 -20.16 5.52
N LYS A 136 -3.76 -19.59 5.14
CA LYS A 136 -4.37 -19.74 3.81
C LYS A 136 -3.90 -18.62 2.88
N PHE A 137 -3.45 -18.98 1.67
CA PHE A 137 -2.99 -18.04 0.65
C PHE A 137 -4.10 -17.70 -0.34
N LEU A 138 -4.23 -16.41 -0.68
CA LEU A 138 -5.18 -15.92 -1.65
C LEU A 138 -4.46 -14.99 -2.62
N HIS A 139 -4.41 -15.37 -3.90
CA HIS A 139 -3.81 -14.52 -4.91
C HIS A 139 -4.67 -13.29 -5.14
N THR A 140 -4.04 -12.11 -5.09
CA THR A 140 -4.67 -10.81 -5.31
C THR A 140 -3.96 -10.05 -6.44
N PRO A 141 -3.94 -10.60 -7.65
CA PRO A 141 -3.16 -10.04 -8.75
C PRO A 141 -3.57 -8.60 -9.03
N TRP A 142 -2.56 -7.76 -9.32
CA TRP A 142 -2.70 -6.33 -9.59
C TRP A 142 -3.19 -5.50 -8.39
N VAL A 143 -2.75 -5.93 -7.20
CA VAL A 143 -2.87 -5.11 -5.98
C VAL A 143 -1.48 -4.93 -5.32
N HIS A 144 -0.53 -4.16 -5.88
CA HIS A 144 -0.71 -3.47 -7.17
C HIS A 144 0.09 -4.11 -8.33
N TRP A 145 0.94 -5.12 -8.07
CA TRP A 145 1.67 -5.89 -9.10
C TRP A 145 0.95 -7.21 -9.42
N PRO A 146 1.32 -7.84 -10.59
CA PRO A 146 0.56 -8.98 -11.09
C PRO A 146 0.76 -10.29 -10.29
N GLU A 147 1.75 -10.35 -9.40
CA GLU A 147 2.12 -11.55 -8.65
C GLU A 147 1.65 -11.52 -7.20
N THR A 148 1.02 -10.45 -6.76
CA THR A 148 0.66 -10.24 -5.34
C THR A 148 -0.32 -11.27 -4.80
N MET A 149 -0.17 -11.56 -3.52
CA MET A 149 -1.10 -12.37 -2.73
C MET A 149 -1.29 -11.77 -1.35
N VAL A 150 -2.27 -12.26 -0.63
CA VAL A 150 -2.49 -12.04 0.80
C VAL A 150 -2.52 -13.37 1.52
N SER A 151 -2.31 -13.39 2.83
CA SER A 151 -2.51 -14.60 3.63
C SER A 151 -3.48 -14.37 4.78
N TYR A 152 -4.28 -15.38 5.07
CA TYR A 152 -5.30 -15.36 6.11
C TYR A 152 -4.99 -16.41 7.17
N LEU A 153 -4.76 -15.97 8.41
CA LEU A 153 -4.56 -16.84 9.56
C LEU A 153 -5.93 -17.21 10.11
N GLU A 154 -6.35 -18.46 9.85
CA GLU A 154 -7.74 -18.89 10.03
C GLU A 154 -8.22 -18.83 11.48
N GLU A 155 -7.39 -19.28 12.43
CA GLU A 155 -7.75 -19.39 13.84
C GLU A 155 -7.80 -18.03 14.54
N ASP A 156 -6.91 -17.11 14.17
CA ASP A 156 -6.86 -15.74 14.71
C ASP A 156 -7.72 -14.76 13.88
N LYS A 157 -8.21 -15.17 12.70
CA LYS A 157 -9.00 -14.35 11.78
C LYS A 157 -8.29 -13.06 11.35
N ILE A 158 -6.96 -13.16 11.15
CA ILE A 158 -6.11 -12.05 10.75
C ILE A 158 -5.81 -12.16 9.25
N LEU A 159 -6.10 -11.10 8.51
CA LEU A 159 -5.67 -10.95 7.13
C LEU A 159 -4.35 -10.17 7.09
N PHE A 160 -3.26 -10.81 6.67
CA PHE A 160 -2.03 -10.13 6.30
C PHE A 160 -2.13 -9.75 4.83
N SER A 161 -2.34 -8.47 4.60
CA SER A 161 -2.85 -7.99 3.32
C SER A 161 -1.78 -7.41 2.40
N CYS A 162 -0.52 -7.42 2.80
CA CYS A 162 0.55 -6.75 2.09
C CYS A 162 0.17 -5.28 1.79
N ASP A 163 0.33 -4.81 0.58
CA ASP A 163 -0.03 -3.46 0.15
C ASP A 163 -1.53 -3.18 0.17
N PHE A 164 -2.35 -4.22 0.04
CA PHE A 164 -3.79 -4.04 0.10
C PHE A 164 -4.19 -3.44 1.45
N PHE A 165 -4.91 -2.34 1.43
CA PHE A 165 -5.29 -1.55 2.62
C PHE A 165 -4.15 -0.79 3.30
N GLY A 166 -2.97 -0.68 2.66
CA GLY A 166 -1.83 0.06 3.17
C GLY A 166 -2.05 1.56 3.30
N SER A 167 -1.16 2.19 4.08
CA SER A 167 -1.10 3.65 4.22
C SER A 167 0.33 4.07 4.57
N HIS A 168 0.86 5.07 3.87
CA HIS A 168 2.16 5.62 4.22
C HIS A 168 2.01 6.61 5.39
N ILE A 169 2.34 6.12 6.58
CA ILE A 169 2.33 6.88 7.81
C ILE A 169 3.33 6.31 8.82
N ALA A 170 4.25 7.14 9.28
CA ALA A 170 5.12 6.81 10.40
C ALA A 170 4.41 7.15 11.72
N THR A 171 4.34 6.18 12.61
CA THR A 171 3.73 6.35 13.93
C THR A 171 4.28 5.32 14.92
N SER A 172 4.25 5.63 16.20
CA SER A 172 4.54 4.69 17.28
C SER A 172 3.35 3.77 17.61
N ASP A 173 2.15 4.09 17.13
CA ASP A 173 0.96 3.32 17.41
C ASP A 173 0.83 2.14 16.44
N LEU A 174 0.79 0.93 16.99
CA LEU A 174 0.67 -0.28 16.19
C LEU A 174 -0.73 -0.45 15.58
N PHE A 175 -1.75 -0.06 16.32
CA PHE A 175 -3.16 -0.17 15.92
C PHE A 175 -3.76 1.19 15.59
N VAL A 176 -4.70 1.20 14.66
CA VAL A 176 -5.47 2.40 14.30
C VAL A 176 -6.23 2.93 15.51
N ASN A 177 -5.91 4.15 15.93
CA ASN A 177 -6.58 4.90 16.99
C ASN A 177 -7.13 6.25 16.50
N ASP A 178 -6.49 6.88 15.52
CA ASP A 178 -6.95 8.10 14.84
C ASP A 178 -7.47 7.74 13.43
N LYS A 179 -8.76 7.39 13.36
CA LYS A 179 -9.40 7.00 12.09
C LYS A 179 -9.37 8.11 11.04
N ALA A 180 -9.40 9.38 11.42
CA ALA A 180 -9.41 10.49 10.47
C ALA A 180 -8.04 10.62 9.76
N ARG A 181 -6.96 10.59 10.53
CA ARG A 181 -5.60 10.64 10.01
C ARG A 181 -5.28 9.43 9.12
N VAL A 182 -5.64 8.24 9.59
CA VAL A 182 -5.40 7.00 8.81
C VAL A 182 -6.25 6.97 7.54
N TYR A 183 -7.49 7.46 7.57
CA TYR A 183 -8.34 7.55 6.37
C TYR A 183 -7.70 8.43 5.29
N GLU A 184 -7.15 9.60 5.67
CA GLU A 184 -6.48 10.49 4.71
C GLU A 184 -5.21 9.84 4.13
N ALA A 185 -4.37 9.21 4.99
CA ALA A 185 -3.17 8.52 4.55
C ALA A 185 -3.48 7.31 3.64
N ALA A 186 -4.48 6.50 3.99
CA ALA A 186 -4.91 5.36 3.18
C ALA A 186 -5.56 5.80 1.86
N LYS A 187 -6.33 6.90 1.85
CA LYS A 187 -6.90 7.45 0.61
C LYS A 187 -5.82 8.02 -0.31
N ARG A 188 -4.76 8.63 0.26
CA ARG A 188 -3.59 9.06 -0.48
C ARG A 188 -2.88 7.86 -1.11
N TYR A 189 -2.61 6.82 -0.32
CA TYR A 189 -1.99 5.57 -0.80
C TYR A 189 -2.80 4.95 -1.94
N PHE A 190 -4.13 4.84 -1.76
CA PHE A 190 -5.02 4.36 -2.81
C PHE A 190 -4.93 5.21 -4.08
N ALA A 191 -4.96 6.52 -3.97
CA ALA A 191 -4.95 7.44 -5.10
C ALA A 191 -3.63 7.42 -5.87
N GLU A 192 -2.50 7.28 -5.18
CA GLU A 192 -1.16 7.34 -5.75
C GLU A 192 -0.69 5.99 -6.33
N ILE A 193 -1.16 4.86 -5.78
CA ILE A 193 -0.61 3.53 -6.09
C ILE A 193 -1.71 2.59 -6.64
N MET A 194 -2.88 2.55 -6.00
CA MET A 194 -3.91 1.54 -6.24
C MET A 194 -4.95 1.93 -7.31
N MET A 195 -5.19 3.23 -7.49
CA MET A 195 -6.26 3.74 -8.35
C MET A 195 -6.24 3.24 -9.80
N PRO A 196 -5.07 3.04 -10.45
CA PRO A 196 -4.99 2.45 -11.79
C PRO A 196 -5.60 1.06 -11.90
N PHE A 197 -5.67 0.34 -10.78
CA PHE A 197 -6.10 -1.06 -10.71
C PHE A 197 -7.49 -1.22 -10.09
N ARG A 198 -8.35 -0.20 -10.10
CA ARG A 198 -9.70 -0.21 -9.48
C ARG A 198 -10.51 -1.47 -9.79
N ASN A 199 -10.52 -1.89 -11.06
CA ASN A 199 -11.28 -3.06 -11.51
C ASN A 199 -10.75 -4.38 -10.90
N GLN A 200 -9.43 -4.50 -10.74
CA GLN A 200 -8.79 -5.65 -10.13
C GLN A 200 -9.01 -5.65 -8.62
N ILE A 201 -8.91 -4.47 -8.00
CA ILE A 201 -9.19 -4.29 -6.56
C ILE A 201 -10.64 -4.67 -6.25
N ALA A 202 -11.63 -4.25 -7.07
CA ALA A 202 -13.02 -4.64 -6.90
C ALA A 202 -13.20 -6.16 -6.87
N LYS A 203 -12.57 -6.88 -7.81
CA LYS A 203 -12.61 -8.35 -7.86
C LYS A 203 -11.95 -9.00 -6.64
N ASN A 204 -10.84 -8.42 -6.18
CA ASN A 204 -10.13 -8.93 -5.01
C ASN A 204 -10.89 -8.65 -3.71
N LEU A 205 -11.58 -7.50 -3.59
CA LEU A 205 -12.51 -7.23 -2.49
C LEU A 205 -13.65 -8.25 -2.44
N ASP A 206 -14.22 -8.59 -3.60
CA ASP A 206 -15.26 -9.62 -3.70
C ASP A 206 -14.75 -11.00 -3.27
N LYS A 207 -13.50 -11.32 -3.54
CA LYS A 207 -12.87 -12.59 -3.12
C LYS A 207 -12.72 -12.67 -1.60
N LEU A 208 -12.46 -11.55 -0.93
CA LEU A 208 -12.27 -11.49 0.53
C LEU A 208 -13.59 -11.47 1.31
N LYS A 209 -14.72 -11.19 0.67
CA LYS A 209 -16.01 -10.94 1.36
C LYS A 209 -16.56 -12.10 2.20
N ASP A 210 -16.20 -13.34 1.83
CA ASP A 210 -16.69 -14.56 2.50
C ASP A 210 -15.77 -15.00 3.65
N LEU A 211 -14.67 -14.28 3.90
CA LEU A 211 -13.80 -14.53 5.04
C LEU A 211 -14.29 -13.78 6.28
N ASP A 212 -14.25 -14.46 7.44
CA ASP A 212 -14.52 -13.84 8.74
C ASP A 212 -13.29 -13.11 9.25
N ILE A 213 -13.00 -11.94 8.66
CA ILE A 213 -11.82 -11.14 8.99
C ILE A 213 -12.14 -10.28 10.23
N GLN A 214 -11.36 -10.46 11.30
CA GLN A 214 -11.47 -9.67 12.53
C GLN A 214 -10.37 -8.63 12.67
N MET A 215 -9.29 -8.76 11.90
CA MET A 215 -8.15 -7.83 11.89
C MET A 215 -7.51 -7.82 10.50
N ILE A 216 -7.05 -6.64 10.05
CA ILE A 216 -6.20 -6.52 8.86
C ILE A 216 -4.85 -5.97 9.27
N ALA A 217 -3.79 -6.67 8.87
CA ALA A 217 -2.39 -6.35 9.12
C ALA A 217 -1.67 -6.07 7.78
N PRO A 218 -1.64 -4.79 7.32
CA PRO A 218 -1.02 -4.40 6.05
C PRO A 218 0.50 -4.29 6.18
N SER A 219 1.20 -4.23 5.04
CA SER A 219 2.66 -4.00 5.02
C SER A 219 3.07 -2.55 5.21
N HIS A 220 2.14 -1.59 5.10
CA HIS A 220 2.39 -0.18 5.40
C HIS A 220 1.30 0.40 6.30
N GLY A 221 1.73 1.21 7.29
CA GLY A 221 0.83 1.87 8.23
C GLY A 221 0.40 0.98 9.38
N GLN A 222 -0.69 1.36 10.01
CA GLN A 222 -1.19 0.72 11.23
C GLN A 222 -2.07 -0.49 10.94
N ILE A 223 -2.12 -1.42 11.90
CA ILE A 223 -3.02 -2.56 11.89
C ILE A 223 -4.45 -2.09 12.18
N TYR A 224 -5.41 -2.61 11.43
CA TYR A 224 -6.84 -2.33 11.60
C TYR A 224 -7.49 -3.37 12.51
N PRO A 225 -7.78 -3.05 13.80
CA PRO A 225 -8.50 -3.95 14.69
C PRO A 225 -10.01 -4.01 14.38
N ASP A 226 -10.48 -3.13 13.51
CA ASP A 226 -11.83 -3.07 12.95
C ASP A 226 -11.70 -3.02 11.42
N PRO A 227 -11.74 -4.18 10.73
CA PRO A 227 -11.59 -4.26 9.28
C PRO A 227 -12.64 -3.48 8.50
N SER A 228 -13.85 -3.34 9.05
CA SER A 228 -14.97 -2.69 8.37
C SER A 228 -14.61 -1.26 7.94
N PHE A 229 -13.87 -0.55 8.79
CA PHE A 229 -13.44 0.82 8.54
C PHE A 229 -12.72 1.00 7.19
N ILE A 230 -11.72 0.19 6.93
CA ILE A 230 -10.91 0.33 5.70
C ILE A 230 -11.54 -0.39 4.51
N MET A 231 -12.23 -1.51 4.75
CA MET A 231 -12.92 -2.24 3.69
C MET A 231 -14.08 -1.44 3.09
N GLU A 232 -14.85 -0.74 3.92
CA GLU A 232 -15.91 0.17 3.46
C GLU A 232 -15.33 1.36 2.69
N ALA A 233 -14.22 1.94 3.16
CA ALA A 233 -13.53 3.00 2.46
C ALA A 233 -13.05 2.55 1.07
N TYR A 234 -12.43 1.38 0.95
CA TYR A 234 -12.02 0.84 -0.35
C TYR A 234 -13.20 0.56 -1.28
N LYS A 235 -14.32 0.02 -0.76
CA LYS A 235 -15.56 -0.16 -1.53
C LYS A 235 -16.07 1.17 -2.10
N ASP A 236 -16.08 2.23 -1.28
CA ASP A 236 -16.46 3.58 -1.72
C ASP A 236 -15.49 4.07 -2.81
N TRP A 237 -14.18 4.00 -2.61
CA TRP A 237 -13.19 4.50 -3.57
C TRP A 237 -13.17 3.74 -4.89
N VAL A 238 -13.40 2.44 -4.85
CA VAL A 238 -13.42 1.59 -6.05
C VAL A 238 -14.69 1.78 -6.87
N HIS A 239 -15.84 1.97 -6.21
CA HIS A 239 -17.16 2.08 -6.86
C HIS A 239 -17.73 3.50 -6.83
N SER A 240 -16.91 4.51 -6.43
CA SER A 240 -17.42 5.86 -6.24
C SER A 240 -18.13 6.39 -7.49
N GLU A 241 -19.40 6.76 -7.30
CA GLU A 241 -20.11 7.56 -8.28
C GLU A 241 -19.47 8.96 -8.37
N PRO A 242 -19.25 9.49 -9.57
CA PRO A 242 -18.66 10.81 -9.72
C PRO A 242 -19.48 11.86 -8.98
N ARG A 243 -18.84 12.58 -8.06
CA ARG A 243 -19.47 13.65 -7.29
C ARG A 243 -19.60 14.91 -8.14
N ASN A 244 -20.55 15.79 -7.80
CA ASN A 244 -20.68 17.11 -8.43
C ASN A 244 -19.53 18.04 -7.97
N THR A 245 -18.31 17.61 -8.27
CA THR A 245 -17.06 18.27 -7.91
C THR A 245 -16.20 18.44 -9.15
N VAL A 246 -15.68 19.66 -9.35
CA VAL A 246 -14.66 19.99 -10.36
C VAL A 246 -13.31 20.09 -9.64
N VAL A 247 -12.36 19.27 -10.02
CA VAL A 247 -10.94 19.41 -9.65
C VAL A 247 -10.27 20.30 -10.70
N LEU A 248 -9.69 21.42 -10.26
CA LEU A 248 -9.15 22.46 -11.11
C LEU A 248 -7.66 22.72 -10.84
N PRO A 249 -6.76 21.84 -11.35
CA PRO A 249 -5.33 22.11 -11.35
C PRO A 249 -4.97 23.19 -12.39
N TYR A 250 -4.06 24.10 -12.04
CA TYR A 250 -3.64 25.15 -12.96
C TYR A 250 -2.21 25.62 -12.71
N VAL A 251 -1.64 26.24 -13.75
CA VAL A 251 -0.39 27.04 -13.70
C VAL A 251 -0.67 28.43 -14.27
N SER A 252 -0.10 29.48 -13.68
CA SER A 252 -0.25 30.84 -14.19
C SER A 252 1.08 31.61 -14.13
N MET A 253 1.76 31.76 -15.27
CA MET A 253 3.07 32.43 -15.34
C MET A 253 2.99 33.93 -15.11
N HIS A 254 1.96 34.63 -15.64
CA HIS A 254 1.81 36.09 -15.64
C HIS A 254 0.41 36.57 -15.24
N GLY A 255 -0.34 35.76 -14.52
CA GLY A 255 -1.65 36.11 -13.96
C GLY A 255 -2.86 35.90 -14.89
N SER A 256 -2.70 35.82 -16.22
CA SER A 256 -3.84 35.68 -17.13
C SER A 256 -4.64 34.39 -16.92
N THR A 257 -3.98 33.25 -16.82
CA THR A 257 -4.62 31.97 -16.51
C THR A 257 -5.32 32.03 -15.14
N ARG A 258 -4.71 32.69 -14.15
CA ARG A 258 -5.31 32.86 -12.82
C ARG A 258 -6.64 33.61 -12.89
N VAL A 259 -6.71 34.71 -13.65
CA VAL A 259 -7.97 35.45 -13.82
C VAL A 259 -9.07 34.60 -14.45
N MET A 260 -8.72 33.77 -15.44
CA MET A 260 -9.68 32.82 -16.04
C MET A 260 -10.15 31.76 -15.02
N VAL A 261 -9.23 31.23 -14.24
CA VAL A 261 -9.51 30.25 -13.17
C VAL A 261 -10.46 30.86 -12.14
N ASP A 262 -10.15 32.05 -11.62
CA ASP A 262 -10.97 32.73 -10.61
C ASP A 262 -12.40 33.00 -11.13
N HIS A 263 -12.54 33.40 -12.40
CA HIS A 263 -13.85 33.58 -13.02
C HIS A 263 -14.63 32.27 -13.18
N LEU A 264 -13.95 31.18 -13.61
CA LEU A 264 -14.57 29.86 -13.71
C LEU A 264 -15.02 29.32 -12.36
N VAL A 265 -14.18 29.47 -11.33
CA VAL A 265 -14.54 29.07 -9.94
C VAL A 265 -15.80 29.79 -9.49
N ALA A 266 -15.84 31.12 -9.64
CA ALA A 266 -17.02 31.90 -9.26
C ALA A 266 -18.28 31.40 -9.98
N SER A 267 -18.20 31.20 -11.31
CA SER A 267 -19.33 30.75 -12.13
C SER A 267 -19.82 29.33 -11.76
N LEU A 268 -18.91 28.42 -11.43
CA LEU A 268 -19.25 27.06 -11.01
C LEU A 268 -19.89 27.04 -9.62
N VAL A 269 -19.36 27.80 -8.70
CA VAL A 269 -19.90 27.92 -7.32
C VAL A 269 -21.32 28.53 -7.34
N GLU A 270 -21.58 29.55 -8.18
CA GLU A 270 -22.92 30.12 -8.39
C GLU A 270 -23.95 29.09 -8.89
N GLN A 271 -23.47 28.05 -9.59
CA GLN A 271 -24.31 26.93 -10.06
C GLN A 271 -24.38 25.75 -9.08
N GLY A 272 -23.83 25.89 -7.87
CA GLY A 272 -23.84 24.85 -6.84
C GLY A 272 -22.86 23.70 -7.11
N VAL A 273 -21.83 23.90 -7.92
CA VAL A 273 -20.75 22.94 -8.15
C VAL A 273 -19.65 23.16 -7.13
N ARG A 274 -19.22 22.08 -6.47
CA ARG A 274 -18.02 22.10 -5.61
C ARG A 274 -16.77 22.23 -6.49
N VAL A 275 -15.84 23.09 -6.10
CA VAL A 275 -14.56 23.25 -6.80
C VAL A 275 -13.40 23.03 -5.85
N GLU A 276 -12.47 22.16 -6.23
CA GLU A 276 -11.20 21.98 -5.57
C GLU A 276 -10.07 22.50 -6.47
N GLN A 277 -9.47 23.60 -6.06
CA GLN A 277 -8.50 24.35 -6.86
C GLN A 277 -7.07 24.03 -6.41
N PHE A 278 -6.19 23.71 -7.38
CA PHE A 278 -4.79 23.35 -7.13
C PHE A 278 -3.82 24.20 -7.96
N ASN A 279 -3.04 25.06 -7.32
CA ASN A 279 -1.92 25.72 -7.99
C ASN A 279 -0.73 24.76 -8.08
N LEU A 280 -0.45 24.25 -9.28
CA LEU A 280 0.57 23.24 -9.53
C LEU A 280 2.02 23.71 -9.24
N GLU A 281 2.24 25.01 -9.02
CA GLU A 281 3.57 25.51 -8.63
C GLU A 281 3.95 25.13 -7.19
N VAL A 282 2.94 24.90 -6.33
CA VAL A 282 3.12 24.70 -4.87
C VAL A 282 2.28 23.56 -4.32
N THR A 283 1.52 22.87 -5.17
CA THR A 283 0.61 21.81 -4.75
C THR A 283 1.38 20.54 -4.37
N ASP A 284 1.03 19.96 -3.23
CA ASP A 284 1.30 18.56 -2.92
C ASP A 284 0.50 17.68 -3.90
N ILE A 285 1.21 16.93 -4.74
CA ILE A 285 0.59 16.12 -5.79
C ILE A 285 -0.32 15.02 -5.22
N GLY A 286 -0.04 14.50 -4.03
CA GLY A 286 -0.88 13.50 -3.39
C GLY A 286 -2.23 14.07 -2.94
N LYS A 287 -2.31 15.35 -2.54
CA LYS A 287 -3.60 16.00 -2.27
C LYS A 287 -4.43 16.14 -3.54
N LEU A 288 -3.78 16.43 -4.65
CA LEU A 288 -4.46 16.42 -5.96
C LEU A 288 -4.94 15.02 -6.30
N ALA A 289 -4.10 13.99 -6.12
CA ALA A 289 -4.48 12.59 -6.36
C ALA A 289 -5.70 12.18 -5.52
N ILE A 290 -5.73 12.51 -4.22
CA ILE A 290 -6.90 12.27 -3.34
C ILE A 290 -8.18 12.89 -3.92
N ALA A 291 -8.10 14.14 -4.43
CA ALA A 291 -9.25 14.83 -4.98
C ALA A 291 -9.75 14.18 -6.28
N LEU A 292 -8.86 13.52 -7.04
CA LEU A 292 -9.21 12.83 -8.29
C LEU A 292 -9.97 11.52 -8.08
N VAL A 293 -9.91 10.92 -6.89
CA VAL A 293 -10.53 9.61 -6.61
C VAL A 293 -12.03 9.60 -6.95
N ASP A 294 -12.74 10.66 -6.62
CA ASP A 294 -14.21 10.78 -6.75
C ASP A 294 -14.67 12.06 -7.48
N ALA A 295 -13.76 12.73 -8.19
CA ALA A 295 -14.08 13.91 -8.98
C ALA A 295 -14.96 13.59 -10.19
N GLY A 296 -16.01 14.38 -10.42
CA GLY A 296 -16.84 14.24 -11.61
C GLY A 296 -16.23 14.88 -12.86
N THR A 297 -15.36 15.87 -12.69
CA THR A 297 -14.76 16.61 -13.80
C THR A 297 -13.39 17.15 -13.41
N ILE A 298 -12.47 17.11 -14.37
CA ILE A 298 -11.15 17.75 -14.25
C ILE A 298 -11.07 18.87 -15.26
N VAL A 299 -10.68 20.09 -14.82
CA VAL A 299 -10.43 21.23 -15.69
C VAL A 299 -9.00 21.72 -15.47
N LEU A 300 -8.14 21.57 -16.48
CA LEU A 300 -6.74 21.93 -16.39
C LEU A 300 -6.48 23.32 -17.00
N GLY A 301 -6.03 24.27 -16.15
CA GLY A 301 -5.63 25.60 -16.55
C GLY A 301 -4.13 25.69 -16.85
N THR A 302 -3.74 26.05 -18.09
CA THR A 302 -2.31 26.14 -18.47
C THR A 302 -2.05 27.30 -19.43
N PRO A 303 -0.95 28.06 -19.24
CA PRO A 303 -0.44 28.94 -20.29
C PRO A 303 0.25 28.12 -21.38
N THR A 304 0.40 28.74 -22.56
CA THR A 304 1.26 28.19 -23.62
C THR A 304 2.72 28.51 -23.31
N MET A 305 3.57 27.49 -23.31
CA MET A 305 5.01 27.59 -23.11
C MET A 305 5.72 26.75 -24.16
N HIS A 306 6.70 27.34 -24.91
CA HIS A 306 7.43 26.63 -25.98
C HIS A 306 6.51 25.91 -26.98
N ALA A 307 5.42 26.57 -27.41
CA ALA A 307 4.39 26.04 -28.30
C ALA A 307 3.60 24.81 -27.76
N GLY A 308 3.64 24.55 -26.45
CA GLY A 308 2.92 23.46 -25.78
C GLY A 308 2.36 23.87 -24.42
N PRO A 309 1.76 22.94 -23.67
CA PRO A 309 1.35 23.20 -22.30
C PRO A 309 2.55 23.37 -21.38
N HIS A 310 2.36 24.06 -20.26
CA HIS A 310 3.40 24.14 -19.23
C HIS A 310 3.75 22.73 -18.72
N PRO A 311 5.04 22.42 -18.43
CA PRO A 311 5.45 21.07 -17.98
C PRO A 311 4.66 20.51 -16.78
N TYR A 312 4.35 21.33 -15.77
CA TYR A 312 3.54 20.89 -14.63
C TYR A 312 2.09 20.52 -15.04
N ALA A 313 1.53 21.21 -16.02
CA ALA A 313 0.21 20.86 -16.55
C ALA A 313 0.25 19.56 -17.36
N ALA A 314 1.31 19.34 -18.15
CA ALA A 314 1.51 18.08 -18.87
C ALA A 314 1.70 16.90 -17.90
N TYR A 315 2.50 17.07 -16.85
CA TYR A 315 2.69 16.07 -15.80
C TYR A 315 1.37 15.77 -15.06
N CYS A 316 0.62 16.81 -14.68
CA CYS A 316 -0.69 16.64 -14.06
C CYS A 316 -1.67 15.86 -14.97
N ALA A 317 -1.71 16.17 -16.25
CA ALA A 317 -2.56 15.46 -17.21
C ALA A 317 -2.15 13.98 -17.37
N MET A 318 -0.84 13.69 -17.32
CA MET A 318 -0.33 12.32 -17.35
C MET A 318 -0.81 11.54 -16.11
N LEU A 319 -0.67 12.11 -14.91
CA LEU A 319 -1.11 11.49 -13.66
C LEU A 319 -2.63 11.29 -13.60
N ALA A 320 -3.40 12.21 -14.13
CA ALA A 320 -4.86 12.14 -14.14
C ALA A 320 -5.44 11.16 -15.18
N ASN A 321 -4.60 10.63 -16.08
CA ASN A 321 -5.02 9.70 -17.15
C ASN A 321 -4.82 8.22 -16.77
N VAL A 322 -4.55 7.96 -15.51
CA VAL A 322 -4.25 6.61 -15.00
C VAL A 322 -5.48 5.94 -14.40
#